data_b4a990acc048e1bc4174babf5215ced2
#
_entry.id   b4a990acc048e1bc4174babf5215ced2
#
_cell.length_a   1.000
_cell.length_b   1.000
_cell.length_c   1.000
_cell.angle_alpha   90.00
_cell.angle_beta   90.00
_cell.angle_gamma   90.00
#
_symmetry.space_group_name_H-M   'P 1'
#
loop_
_entity.id
_entity.type
_entity.pdbx_description
1 polymer ?
#
loop_
_entity_poly.entity_id
_entity_poly.type
_entity_poly.pdbx_seq_one_letter_code
_entity_poly.pdbx_strand_id
1 'polypeptide(L)'
;MQANETRLGWLVVLVASLLGACAAPPPLPDDGFVDVPGGRVAFRVTGRPDGIPVLMIHGGPGSASCSYPDTMKGVAASRPVVTYDQLGSGNSDRMLNLERDAVLSRFVAEVTAIRTQLGLREIHLVGHSWGAAVALEYLLTGDRTGVRSVTFVGPLLSTPRWIEDANSLVAMLPKDAQDAISAAVASGRFDSPDFQAANDVFESEFVVRTPRTERRLPLCASTPVGFNAELYEYMWGPSEFVSTGTLRDYDRLQRLPELDLPVMFLVGEHDEARPATMREYQALVPGSIVRVIEGAAHVSNVDRPEAFNEALAAFMESVEKR
;
A
#
# COMPACT_ATOMS: atom_id res chain seq x y z
N MET A 1 -0.96 28.93 89.65
CA MET A 1 -0.06 29.11 88.47
C MET A 1 -0.06 27.77 87.77
N GLN A 2 -0.85 27.63 86.73
CA GLN A 2 -0.95 26.40 85.87
C GLN A 2 -0.28 26.72 84.52
N ALA A 3 0.72 25.95 84.20
CA ALA A 3 1.40 26.03 82.95
C ALA A 3 0.62 25.21 81.90
N ASN A 4 0.33 25.85 80.76
CA ASN A 4 -0.43 25.25 79.63
C ASN A 4 0.63 24.72 78.63
N GLU A 5 0.75 23.41 78.51
CA GLU A 5 1.56 22.75 77.49
C GLU A 5 0.75 22.58 76.22
N THR A 6 1.08 23.33 75.18
CA THR A 6 0.57 23.19 73.83
C THR A 6 1.32 22.05 73.11
N ARG A 7 0.67 20.92 72.88
CA ARG A 7 1.18 19.83 72.01
C ARG A 7 0.98 20.18 70.56
N LEU A 8 2.08 20.41 69.88
CA LEU A 8 2.13 20.58 68.39
C LEU A 8 2.06 19.22 67.67
N GLY A 9 0.90 18.87 67.12
CA GLY A 9 0.73 17.64 66.35
C GLY A 9 1.32 17.79 64.95
N TRP A 10 2.31 17.00 64.61
CA TRP A 10 2.85 16.87 63.27
C TRP A 10 1.90 16.07 62.37
N LEU A 11 1.29 16.72 61.37
CA LEU A 11 0.50 16.05 60.37
C LEU A 11 1.45 15.53 59.30
N VAL A 12 1.71 14.24 59.27
CA VAL A 12 2.46 13.59 58.18
C VAL A 12 1.51 13.39 57.01
N VAL A 13 1.63 14.22 55.97
CA VAL A 13 0.92 14.05 54.72
C VAL A 13 1.67 13.00 53.88
N LEU A 14 1.14 11.77 53.85
CA LEU A 14 1.60 10.72 52.93
C LEU A 14 1.14 11.08 51.51
N VAL A 15 2.05 11.63 50.70
CA VAL A 15 1.85 11.76 49.26
C VAL A 15 2.05 10.37 48.64
N ALA A 16 0.96 9.66 48.42
CA ALA A 16 0.97 8.44 47.64
C ALA A 16 1.23 8.81 46.16
N SER A 17 2.46 8.65 45.71
CA SER A 17 2.84 8.75 44.29
C SER A 17 2.16 7.62 43.54
N LEU A 18 1.06 7.90 42.86
CA LEU A 18 0.44 7.01 41.86
C LEU A 18 1.40 6.95 40.63
N LEU A 19 2.36 6.04 40.69
CA LEU A 19 3.06 5.55 39.53
C LEU A 19 2.03 4.78 38.70
N GLY A 20 1.34 5.46 37.80
CA GLY A 20 0.54 4.83 36.77
C GLY A 20 1.49 3.97 35.92
N ALA A 21 1.49 2.66 36.14
CA ALA A 21 2.09 1.72 35.22
C ALA A 21 1.40 1.93 33.88
N CYS A 22 2.13 2.45 32.87
CA CYS A 22 1.67 2.42 31.49
C CYS A 22 1.49 0.95 31.14
N ALA A 23 0.27 0.46 31.19
CA ALA A 23 -0.06 -0.87 30.68
C ALA A 23 0.33 -0.89 29.19
N ALA A 24 1.04 -1.93 28.78
CA ALA A 24 1.32 -2.14 27.37
C ALA A 24 -0.03 -2.14 26.60
N PRO A 25 -0.09 -1.55 25.43
CA PRO A 25 -1.30 -1.60 24.63
C PRO A 25 -1.69 -3.07 24.38
N PRO A 26 -2.99 -3.38 24.30
CA PRO A 26 -3.43 -4.75 24.01
C PRO A 26 -2.86 -5.19 22.66
N PRO A 27 -2.58 -6.49 22.47
CA PRO A 27 -2.12 -7.01 21.19
C PRO A 27 -3.15 -6.71 20.09
N LEU A 28 -2.66 -6.51 18.86
CA LEU A 28 -3.52 -6.36 17.69
C LEU A 28 -4.34 -7.65 17.48
N PRO A 29 -5.62 -7.54 17.09
CA PRO A 29 -6.41 -8.73 16.70
C PRO A 29 -5.87 -9.30 15.39
N ASP A 30 -5.98 -10.63 15.22
CA ASP A 30 -5.45 -11.35 14.05
C ASP A 30 -6.17 -10.95 12.75
N ASP A 31 -7.50 -10.75 12.81
CA ASP A 31 -8.34 -10.27 11.70
C ASP A 31 -9.63 -9.62 12.22
N GLY A 32 -10.38 -9.01 11.33
CA GLY A 32 -11.65 -8.39 11.63
C GLY A 32 -12.08 -7.35 10.59
N PHE A 33 -12.92 -6.44 11.05
CA PHE A 33 -13.43 -5.35 10.23
C PHE A 33 -13.19 -4.00 10.92
N VAL A 34 -12.94 -2.98 10.11
CA VAL A 34 -12.85 -1.58 10.52
C VAL A 34 -13.97 -0.81 9.84
N ASP A 35 -14.72 -0.02 10.61
CA ASP A 35 -15.76 0.86 10.07
C ASP A 35 -15.12 2.04 9.34
N VAL A 36 -15.57 2.27 8.10
CA VAL A 36 -15.10 3.35 7.23
C VAL A 36 -16.28 4.10 6.62
N PRO A 37 -16.11 5.30 6.09
CA PRO A 37 -17.17 5.95 5.35
C PRO A 37 -17.64 5.09 4.17
N GLY A 38 -18.87 4.64 4.19
CA GLY A 38 -19.49 3.82 3.13
C GLY A 38 -19.56 2.33 3.39
N GLY A 39 -19.01 1.81 4.50
CA GLY A 39 -19.07 0.38 4.83
C GLY A 39 -18.00 -0.05 5.82
N ARG A 40 -17.55 -1.30 5.71
CA ARG A 40 -16.48 -1.86 6.53
C ARG A 40 -15.40 -2.44 5.63
N VAL A 41 -14.16 -2.27 6.05
CA VAL A 41 -13.02 -2.90 5.39
C VAL A 41 -12.52 -4.07 6.24
N ALA A 42 -12.27 -5.20 5.57
CA ALA A 42 -11.68 -6.38 6.20
C ALA A 42 -10.17 -6.17 6.35
N PHE A 43 -9.63 -6.49 7.52
CA PHE A 43 -8.19 -6.46 7.76
C PHE A 43 -7.68 -7.81 8.28
N ARG A 44 -6.37 -7.99 8.15
CA ARG A 44 -5.63 -9.12 8.72
C ARG A 44 -4.29 -8.64 9.25
N VAL A 45 -3.93 -9.15 10.43
CA VAL A 45 -2.62 -8.94 11.03
C VAL A 45 -1.84 -10.25 11.01
N THR A 46 -0.62 -10.20 10.56
CA THR A 46 0.31 -11.35 10.58
C THR A 46 1.62 -10.94 11.23
N GLY A 47 2.37 -11.91 11.72
CA GLY A 47 3.71 -11.67 12.23
C GLY A 47 3.79 -11.54 13.75
N ARG A 48 4.94 -11.07 14.21
CA ARG A 48 5.21 -10.92 15.65
C ARG A 48 4.47 -9.70 16.20
N PRO A 49 4.05 -9.76 17.48
CA PRO A 49 3.34 -8.64 18.11
C PRO A 49 4.25 -7.44 18.42
N ASP A 50 5.58 -7.64 18.39
CA ASP A 50 6.56 -6.63 18.77
C ASP A 50 7.04 -5.82 17.54
N GLY A 51 7.56 -4.62 17.79
CA GLY A 51 8.08 -3.74 16.75
C GLY A 51 7.04 -2.77 16.17
N ILE A 52 7.50 -1.83 15.35
CA ILE A 52 6.63 -0.87 14.67
C ILE A 52 5.89 -1.60 13.53
N PRO A 53 4.53 -1.59 13.53
CA PRO A 53 3.75 -2.26 12.51
C PRO A 53 3.99 -1.72 11.09
N VAL A 54 3.89 -2.61 10.11
CA VAL A 54 3.72 -2.23 8.70
C VAL A 54 2.22 -2.14 8.41
N LEU A 55 1.79 -1.02 7.81
CA LEU A 55 0.48 -0.93 7.18
C LEU A 55 0.67 -1.01 5.67
N MET A 56 0.16 -2.10 5.07
CA MET A 56 0.26 -2.39 3.65
C MET A 56 -1.03 -2.02 2.91
N ILE A 57 -0.92 -1.16 1.91
CA ILE A 57 -2.02 -0.73 1.03
C ILE A 57 -1.82 -1.40 -0.32
N HIS A 58 -2.77 -2.26 -0.72
CA HIS A 58 -2.70 -3.01 -1.97
C HIS A 58 -2.97 -2.16 -3.21
N GLY A 59 -2.58 -2.67 -4.36
CA GLY A 59 -2.77 -2.07 -5.69
C GLY A 59 -4.18 -2.25 -6.26
N GLY A 60 -4.31 -2.08 -7.54
CA GLY A 60 -5.54 -2.02 -8.33
C GLY A 60 -5.73 -0.62 -8.89
N PRO A 61 -6.87 0.08 -8.66
CA PRO A 61 -7.95 -0.18 -7.68
C PRO A 61 -8.68 -1.50 -7.91
N GLY A 62 -9.31 -2.02 -6.84
CA GLY A 62 -10.14 -3.22 -6.98
C GLY A 62 -9.42 -4.56 -6.76
N SER A 63 -8.09 -4.58 -6.56
CA SER A 63 -7.40 -5.81 -6.11
C SER A 63 -7.73 -6.15 -4.66
N ALA A 64 -7.19 -7.28 -4.17
CA ALA A 64 -7.30 -7.66 -2.77
C ALA A 64 -5.93 -7.80 -2.11
N SER A 65 -5.89 -7.71 -0.79
CA SER A 65 -4.66 -7.82 0.00
C SER A 65 -4.17 -9.25 0.21
N CYS A 66 -4.88 -10.23 -0.29
CA CYS A 66 -4.75 -11.66 0.02
C CYS A 66 -3.35 -12.27 -0.26
N SER A 67 -2.56 -11.68 -1.15
CA SER A 67 -1.21 -12.19 -1.45
C SER A 67 -0.19 -11.85 -0.35
N TYR A 68 -0.33 -10.70 0.31
CA TYR A 68 0.70 -10.19 1.22
C TYR A 68 0.93 -11.04 2.47
N PRO A 69 -0.08 -11.65 3.12
CA PRO A 69 0.17 -12.56 4.25
C PRO A 69 1.11 -13.71 3.92
N ASP A 70 1.07 -14.20 2.69
CA ASP A 70 1.96 -15.26 2.23
C ASP A 70 3.33 -14.75 1.76
N THR A 71 3.37 -13.60 1.11
CA THR A 71 4.58 -13.06 0.47
C THR A 71 5.39 -12.13 1.37
N MET A 72 4.83 -11.64 2.50
CA MET A 72 5.52 -10.78 3.46
C MET A 72 5.97 -11.50 4.75
N LYS A 73 6.11 -12.82 4.73
CA LYS A 73 6.52 -13.61 5.91
C LYS A 73 7.89 -13.21 6.47
N GLY A 74 8.81 -12.74 5.63
CA GLY A 74 10.11 -12.26 6.07
C GLY A 74 10.01 -11.00 6.94
N VAL A 75 9.20 -10.02 6.53
CA VAL A 75 8.91 -8.81 7.32
C VAL A 75 8.13 -9.19 8.58
N ALA A 76 7.12 -10.07 8.46
CA ALA A 76 6.29 -10.55 9.55
C ALA A 76 7.09 -11.33 10.62
N ALA A 77 8.27 -11.85 10.29
CA ALA A 77 9.14 -12.51 11.26
C ALA A 77 9.69 -11.57 12.35
N SER A 78 9.65 -10.25 12.14
CA SER A 78 10.20 -9.27 13.09
C SER A 78 9.18 -8.26 13.63
N ARG A 79 8.01 -8.10 13.00
CA ARG A 79 7.02 -7.08 13.36
C ARG A 79 5.61 -7.44 12.87
N PRO A 80 4.55 -6.76 13.36
CA PRO A 80 3.22 -6.91 12.80
C PRO A 80 3.15 -6.37 11.37
N VAL A 81 2.47 -7.11 10.48
CA VAL A 81 2.09 -6.67 9.15
C VAL A 81 0.57 -6.61 9.08
N VAL A 82 0.03 -5.42 8.99
CA VAL A 82 -1.40 -5.14 8.83
C VAL A 82 -1.69 -4.98 7.36
N THR A 83 -2.52 -5.85 6.82
CA THR A 83 -3.06 -5.78 5.46
C THR A 83 -4.57 -5.57 5.54
N TYR A 84 -5.15 -4.91 4.56
CA TYR A 84 -6.61 -4.77 4.48
C TYR A 84 -7.07 -4.78 3.04
N ASP A 85 -8.28 -5.23 2.81
CA ASP A 85 -8.96 -5.10 1.53
C ASP A 85 -9.66 -3.74 1.51
N GLN A 86 -9.34 -2.90 0.52
CA GLN A 86 -9.98 -1.60 0.34
C GLN A 86 -11.48 -1.78 0.06
N LEU A 87 -12.29 -0.78 0.37
CA LEU A 87 -13.74 -0.84 0.15
C LEU A 87 -14.04 -1.17 -1.33
N GLY A 88 -14.97 -2.10 -1.54
CA GLY A 88 -15.29 -2.62 -2.86
C GLY A 88 -14.43 -3.81 -3.31
N SER A 89 -13.44 -4.23 -2.52
CA SER A 89 -12.49 -5.29 -2.87
C SER A 89 -12.51 -6.42 -1.85
N GLY A 90 -12.02 -7.59 -2.26
CA GLY A 90 -11.74 -8.73 -1.39
C GLY A 90 -12.91 -9.12 -0.48
N ASN A 91 -12.66 -9.12 0.81
CA ASN A 91 -13.63 -9.45 1.86
C ASN A 91 -14.35 -8.22 2.44
N SER A 92 -14.01 -7.01 1.96
CA SER A 92 -14.63 -5.76 2.40
C SER A 92 -16.04 -5.59 1.83
N ASP A 93 -16.80 -4.69 2.45
CA ASP A 93 -18.15 -4.35 1.97
C ASP A 93 -18.08 -3.77 0.54
N ARG A 94 -19.14 -3.98 -0.24
CA ARG A 94 -19.25 -3.48 -1.62
C ARG A 94 -19.56 -2.00 -1.66
N MET A 95 -19.01 -1.29 -2.61
CA MET A 95 -19.47 0.07 -2.94
C MET A 95 -20.87 0.00 -3.56
N LEU A 96 -21.77 0.81 -3.05
CA LEU A 96 -23.14 0.86 -3.54
C LEU A 96 -23.29 1.83 -4.73
N ASN A 97 -22.38 2.76 -4.88
CA ASN A 97 -22.39 3.76 -5.95
C ASN A 97 -20.94 4.20 -6.23
N LEU A 98 -20.38 3.80 -7.38
CA LEU A 98 -18.99 4.09 -7.72
C LEU A 98 -18.73 5.59 -7.88
N GLU A 99 -19.67 6.36 -8.46
CA GLU A 99 -19.49 7.80 -8.65
C GLU A 99 -19.32 8.54 -7.31
N ARG A 100 -20.07 8.13 -6.29
CA ARG A 100 -19.97 8.69 -4.94
C ARG A 100 -18.84 8.10 -4.13
N ASP A 101 -18.60 6.79 -4.26
CA ASP A 101 -17.81 6.03 -3.31
C ASP A 101 -16.38 5.80 -3.80
N ALA A 102 -16.16 5.65 -5.12
CA ALA A 102 -14.84 5.41 -5.69
C ALA A 102 -14.05 6.73 -5.90
N VAL A 103 -13.86 7.47 -4.83
CA VAL A 103 -13.11 8.74 -4.82
C VAL A 103 -11.90 8.63 -3.89
N LEU A 104 -10.76 9.17 -4.31
CA LEU A 104 -9.48 9.02 -3.63
C LEU A 104 -9.51 9.40 -2.14
N SER A 105 -10.28 10.42 -1.76
CA SER A 105 -10.43 10.83 -0.36
C SER A 105 -11.07 9.77 0.54
N ARG A 106 -11.88 8.86 0.00
CA ARG A 106 -12.42 7.73 0.77
C ARG A 106 -11.34 6.71 1.10
N PHE A 107 -10.51 6.35 0.15
CA PHE A 107 -9.40 5.42 0.37
C PHE A 107 -8.38 6.01 1.37
N VAL A 108 -8.17 7.32 1.35
CA VAL A 108 -7.40 8.02 2.39
C VAL A 108 -8.06 7.92 3.76
N ALA A 109 -9.38 8.06 3.84
CA ALA A 109 -10.13 7.92 5.08
C ALA A 109 -10.07 6.49 5.66
N GLU A 110 -9.96 5.46 4.81
CA GLU A 110 -9.74 4.07 5.25
C GLU A 110 -8.42 3.93 6.03
N VAL A 111 -7.32 4.51 5.52
CA VAL A 111 -6.03 4.50 6.22
C VAL A 111 -6.15 5.15 7.60
N THR A 112 -6.85 6.29 7.68
CA THR A 112 -7.10 6.99 8.95
C THR A 112 -7.92 6.12 9.91
N ALA A 113 -8.99 5.49 9.43
CA ALA A 113 -9.87 4.64 10.22
C ALA A 113 -9.13 3.41 10.77
N ILE A 114 -8.36 2.72 9.92
CA ILE A 114 -7.55 1.57 10.30
C ILE A 114 -6.54 1.95 11.39
N ARG A 115 -5.78 3.02 11.19
CA ARG A 115 -4.83 3.50 12.19
C ARG A 115 -5.49 3.81 13.51
N THR A 116 -6.63 4.48 13.48
CA THR A 116 -7.35 4.90 14.69
C THR A 116 -7.95 3.71 15.43
N GLN A 117 -8.70 2.86 14.72
CA GLN A 117 -9.45 1.76 15.38
C GLN A 117 -8.54 0.62 15.84
N LEU A 118 -7.43 0.39 15.15
CA LEU A 118 -6.42 -0.59 15.57
C LEU A 118 -5.35 0.01 16.52
N GLY A 119 -5.41 1.29 16.83
CA GLY A 119 -4.45 1.95 17.74
C GLY A 119 -3.03 2.03 17.18
N LEU A 120 -2.85 2.08 15.87
CA LEU A 120 -1.55 2.11 15.19
C LEU A 120 -0.93 3.52 15.30
N ARG A 121 -0.32 3.81 16.45
CA ARG A 121 0.28 5.12 16.72
C ARG A 121 1.51 5.40 15.86
N GLU A 122 2.38 4.40 15.74
CA GLU A 122 3.55 4.42 14.85
C GLU A 122 3.39 3.33 13.80
N ILE A 123 3.77 3.63 12.56
CA ILE A 123 3.74 2.69 11.44
C ILE A 123 4.88 2.93 10.45
N HIS A 124 5.25 1.88 9.75
CA HIS A 124 5.85 1.97 8.43
C HIS A 124 4.73 1.80 7.39
N LEU A 125 4.56 2.79 6.52
CA LEU A 125 3.53 2.78 5.48
C LEU A 125 4.10 2.17 4.20
N VAL A 126 3.39 1.20 3.61
CA VAL A 126 3.79 0.58 2.34
C VAL A 126 2.60 0.65 1.40
N GLY A 127 2.78 1.28 0.24
CA GLY A 127 1.75 1.35 -0.80
C GLY A 127 2.25 0.73 -2.10
N HIS A 128 1.48 -0.19 -2.68
CA HIS A 128 1.82 -0.84 -3.93
C HIS A 128 0.94 -0.31 -5.06
N SER A 129 1.54 0.09 -6.20
CA SER A 129 0.79 0.51 -7.39
C SER A 129 -0.19 1.66 -7.06
N TRP A 130 -1.47 1.50 -7.31
CA TRP A 130 -2.55 2.39 -6.83
C TRP A 130 -2.48 2.67 -5.32
N GLY A 131 -2.15 1.67 -4.50
CA GLY A 131 -1.97 1.85 -3.05
C GLY A 131 -0.88 2.86 -2.70
N ALA A 132 0.08 3.10 -3.59
CA ALA A 132 1.07 4.17 -3.43
C ALA A 132 0.45 5.57 -3.62
N ALA A 133 -0.51 5.72 -4.55
CA ALA A 133 -1.30 6.96 -4.67
C ALA A 133 -2.09 7.24 -3.39
N VAL A 134 -2.74 6.23 -2.82
CA VAL A 134 -3.46 6.35 -1.54
C VAL A 134 -2.51 6.72 -0.40
N ALA A 135 -1.34 6.06 -0.32
CA ALA A 135 -0.33 6.36 0.69
C ALA A 135 0.22 7.79 0.56
N LEU A 136 0.50 8.24 -0.67
CA LEU A 136 0.95 9.61 -0.93
C LEU A 136 -0.10 10.63 -0.53
N GLU A 137 -1.34 10.47 -0.97
CA GLU A 137 -2.43 11.38 -0.59
C GLU A 137 -2.66 11.42 0.92
N TYR A 138 -2.56 10.28 1.60
CA TYR A 138 -2.63 10.22 3.06
C TYR A 138 -1.53 11.06 3.71
N LEU A 139 -0.29 10.97 3.21
CA LEU A 139 0.85 11.76 3.72
C LEU A 139 0.72 13.26 3.43
N LEU A 140 0.05 13.62 2.34
CA LEU A 140 -0.13 15.02 1.93
C LEU A 140 -1.35 15.70 2.54
N THR A 141 -2.37 14.95 2.97
CA THR A 141 -3.67 15.50 3.40
C THR A 141 -4.18 14.97 4.74
N GLY A 142 -3.68 13.83 5.19
CA GLY A 142 -4.07 13.17 6.45
C GLY A 142 -3.17 13.51 7.63
N ASP A 143 -3.47 12.85 8.76
CA ASP A 143 -2.60 12.90 9.94
C ASP A 143 -1.44 11.91 9.79
N ARG A 144 -0.27 12.41 9.39
CA ARG A 144 0.95 11.62 9.24
C ARG A 144 1.76 11.45 10.53
N THR A 145 1.29 11.97 11.65
CA THR A 145 1.96 11.81 12.95
C THR A 145 2.22 10.33 13.24
N GLY A 146 3.45 9.97 13.57
CA GLY A 146 3.85 8.59 13.82
C GLY A 146 4.08 7.73 12.57
N VAL A 147 3.97 8.27 11.35
CA VAL A 147 4.47 7.57 10.15
C VAL A 147 5.99 7.66 10.13
N ARG A 148 6.66 6.55 10.42
CA ARG A 148 8.12 6.50 10.56
C ARG A 148 8.84 6.48 9.20
N SER A 149 8.23 5.87 8.21
CA SER A 149 8.70 5.86 6.81
C SER A 149 7.59 5.49 5.85
N VAL A 150 7.81 5.76 4.57
CA VAL A 150 6.99 5.24 3.49
C VAL A 150 7.82 4.47 2.48
N THR A 151 7.29 3.33 2.01
CA THR A 151 7.79 2.62 0.84
C THR A 151 6.72 2.64 -0.24
N PHE A 152 7.07 3.18 -1.39
CA PHE A 152 6.28 3.14 -2.61
C PHE A 152 6.78 1.98 -3.48
N VAL A 153 5.94 0.97 -3.69
CA VAL A 153 6.25 -0.24 -4.45
C VAL A 153 5.60 -0.12 -5.83
N GLY A 154 6.39 -0.07 -6.90
CA GLY A 154 5.89 0.11 -8.27
C GLY A 154 4.81 1.22 -8.36
N PRO A 155 5.08 2.46 -7.92
CA PRO A 155 4.04 3.38 -7.52
C PRO A 155 3.37 4.10 -8.68
N LEU A 156 2.04 4.22 -8.62
CA LEU A 156 1.26 5.20 -9.39
C LEU A 156 1.31 6.56 -8.65
N LEU A 157 2.15 7.49 -9.13
CA LEU A 157 2.23 8.87 -8.59
C LEU A 157 1.86 9.92 -9.63
N SER A 158 1.80 9.54 -10.91
CA SER A 158 1.35 10.35 -12.04
C SER A 158 0.85 9.42 -13.14
N THR A 159 -0.42 9.54 -13.49
CA THR A 159 -1.00 8.77 -14.61
C THR A 159 -0.40 9.17 -15.96
N PRO A 160 -0.19 10.46 -16.29
CA PRO A 160 0.50 10.82 -17.51
C PRO A 160 1.87 10.16 -17.64
N ARG A 161 2.67 10.15 -16.56
CA ARG A 161 4.01 9.53 -16.56
C ARG A 161 3.93 8.01 -16.65
N TRP A 162 2.93 7.37 -15.99
CA TRP A 162 2.67 5.95 -16.13
C TRP A 162 2.39 5.55 -17.58
N ILE A 163 1.52 6.30 -18.26
CA ILE A 163 1.17 6.03 -19.67
C ILE A 163 2.36 6.23 -20.62
N GLU A 164 3.26 7.18 -20.35
CA GLU A 164 4.53 7.31 -21.11
C GLU A 164 5.40 6.06 -20.97
N ASP A 165 5.55 5.54 -19.73
CA ASP A 165 6.28 4.31 -19.46
C ASP A 165 5.61 3.10 -20.14
N ALA A 166 4.30 2.95 -19.98
CA ALA A 166 3.53 1.88 -20.58
C ALA A 166 3.64 1.87 -22.11
N ASN A 167 3.54 3.03 -22.75
CA ASN A 167 3.73 3.15 -24.21
C ASN A 167 5.14 2.72 -24.65
N SER A 168 6.15 3.05 -23.84
CA SER A 168 7.54 2.62 -24.11
C SER A 168 7.70 1.10 -24.00
N LEU A 169 6.97 0.45 -23.06
CA LEU A 169 6.97 -0.99 -22.88
C LEU A 169 6.17 -1.71 -23.96
N VAL A 170 5.01 -1.18 -24.35
CA VAL A 170 4.22 -1.69 -25.49
C VAL A 170 5.06 -1.71 -26.77
N ALA A 171 5.89 -0.70 -27.00
CA ALA A 171 6.79 -0.66 -28.15
C ALA A 171 7.87 -1.76 -28.14
N MET A 172 8.10 -2.43 -27.01
CA MET A 172 9.04 -3.55 -26.87
C MET A 172 8.39 -4.92 -27.13
N LEU A 173 7.05 -4.99 -27.15
CA LEU A 173 6.32 -6.22 -27.39
C LEU A 173 6.49 -6.76 -28.81
N PRO A 174 6.16 -8.04 -29.10
CA PRO A 174 6.03 -8.55 -30.46
C PRO A 174 5.10 -7.69 -31.31
N LYS A 175 5.38 -7.62 -32.61
CA LYS A 175 4.67 -6.71 -33.52
C LYS A 175 3.17 -6.97 -33.62
N ASP A 176 2.77 -8.23 -33.56
CA ASP A 176 1.35 -8.65 -33.55
C ASP A 176 0.61 -8.17 -32.28
N ALA A 177 1.27 -8.22 -31.13
CA ALA A 177 0.72 -7.64 -29.89
C ALA A 177 0.59 -6.12 -29.97
N GLN A 178 1.61 -5.41 -30.51
CA GLN A 178 1.54 -3.96 -30.73
C GLN A 178 0.37 -3.58 -31.64
N ASP A 179 0.17 -4.34 -32.75
CA ASP A 179 -0.90 -4.08 -33.71
C ASP A 179 -2.29 -4.34 -33.10
N ALA A 180 -2.43 -5.42 -32.31
CA ALA A 180 -3.66 -5.72 -31.59
C ALA A 180 -4.03 -4.63 -30.57
N ILE A 181 -3.05 -4.16 -29.79
CA ILE A 181 -3.24 -3.05 -28.84
C ILE A 181 -3.64 -1.78 -29.57
N SER A 182 -2.95 -1.43 -30.65
CA SER A 182 -3.24 -0.22 -31.45
C SER A 182 -4.65 -0.27 -32.04
N ALA A 183 -5.08 -1.42 -32.56
CA ALA A 183 -6.42 -1.62 -33.10
C ALA A 183 -7.51 -1.52 -32.02
N ALA A 184 -7.25 -2.05 -30.81
CA ALA A 184 -8.18 -1.96 -29.69
C ALA A 184 -8.33 -0.51 -29.20
N VAL A 185 -7.23 0.22 -29.05
CA VAL A 185 -7.24 1.65 -28.68
C VAL A 185 -8.00 2.48 -29.71
N ALA A 186 -7.77 2.25 -31.02
CA ALA A 186 -8.44 2.98 -32.08
C ALA A 186 -9.96 2.70 -32.17
N SER A 187 -10.39 1.48 -31.85
CA SER A 187 -11.79 1.04 -31.95
C SER A 187 -12.57 1.06 -30.64
N GLY A 188 -11.90 1.20 -29.48
CA GLY A 188 -12.49 1.05 -28.16
C GLY A 188 -12.88 -0.40 -27.81
N ARG A 189 -12.39 -1.40 -28.56
CA ARG A 189 -12.74 -2.82 -28.40
C ARG A 189 -11.67 -3.58 -27.64
N PHE A 190 -11.72 -3.46 -26.32
CA PHE A 190 -10.79 -4.13 -25.39
C PHE A 190 -11.22 -5.55 -25.00
N ASP A 191 -12.36 -6.01 -25.52
CA ASP A 191 -12.91 -7.36 -25.33
C ASP A 191 -12.48 -8.35 -26.43
N SER A 192 -11.76 -7.91 -27.47
CA SER A 192 -11.35 -8.75 -28.58
C SER A 192 -10.32 -9.80 -28.15
N PRO A 193 -10.37 -11.05 -28.71
CA PRO A 193 -9.40 -12.09 -28.38
C PRO A 193 -7.95 -11.68 -28.66
N ASP A 194 -7.71 -10.94 -29.72
CA ASP A 194 -6.36 -10.47 -30.10
C ASP A 194 -5.82 -9.48 -29.05
N PHE A 195 -6.66 -8.57 -28.56
CA PHE A 195 -6.29 -7.67 -27.49
C PHE A 195 -6.03 -8.41 -26.18
N GLN A 196 -6.88 -9.37 -25.80
CA GLN A 196 -6.67 -10.18 -24.60
C GLN A 196 -5.36 -10.96 -24.66
N ALA A 197 -5.03 -11.53 -25.81
CA ALA A 197 -3.73 -12.21 -25.99
C ALA A 197 -2.55 -11.24 -25.88
N ALA A 198 -2.66 -10.04 -26.44
CA ALA A 198 -1.61 -9.01 -26.31
C ALA A 198 -1.46 -8.49 -24.89
N ASN A 199 -2.57 -8.33 -24.15
CA ASN A 199 -2.58 -7.96 -22.75
C ASN A 199 -1.92 -9.05 -21.88
N ASP A 200 -2.19 -10.34 -22.14
CA ASP A 200 -1.53 -11.44 -21.43
C ASP A 200 0.00 -11.43 -21.64
N VAL A 201 0.46 -11.06 -22.84
CA VAL A 201 1.90 -10.88 -23.11
C VAL A 201 2.47 -9.74 -22.29
N PHE A 202 1.82 -8.57 -22.26
CA PHE A 202 2.24 -7.42 -21.45
C PHE A 202 2.29 -7.78 -19.96
N GLU A 203 1.23 -8.40 -19.44
CA GLU A 203 1.15 -8.81 -18.03
C GLU A 203 2.27 -9.77 -17.65
N SER A 204 2.58 -10.75 -18.50
CA SER A 204 3.63 -11.75 -18.22
C SER A 204 5.04 -11.17 -18.24
N GLU A 205 5.27 -10.09 -18.97
CA GLU A 205 6.57 -9.44 -19.05
C GLU A 205 6.76 -8.37 -17.98
N PHE A 206 5.73 -7.55 -17.69
CA PHE A 206 5.87 -6.32 -16.92
C PHE A 206 5.05 -6.26 -15.63
N VAL A 207 4.05 -7.15 -15.45
CA VAL A 207 3.20 -7.16 -14.26
C VAL A 207 3.57 -8.31 -13.31
N VAL A 208 3.50 -9.54 -13.74
CA VAL A 208 3.84 -10.73 -12.92
C VAL A 208 4.53 -11.79 -13.77
N ARG A 209 5.82 -11.96 -13.58
CA ARG A 209 6.64 -12.93 -14.32
C ARG A 209 6.51 -14.36 -13.82
N THR A 210 6.17 -14.55 -12.56
CA THR A 210 5.93 -15.88 -12.00
C THR A 210 4.69 -16.52 -12.65
N PRO A 211 4.81 -17.69 -13.31
CA PRO A 211 3.68 -18.37 -13.93
C PRO A 211 2.54 -18.64 -12.95
N ARG A 212 1.29 -18.54 -13.39
CA ARG A 212 0.10 -18.77 -12.54
C ARG A 212 0.13 -20.13 -11.83
N THR A 213 0.67 -21.16 -12.49
CA THR A 213 0.81 -22.52 -11.96
C THR A 213 1.80 -22.65 -10.80
N GLU A 214 2.71 -21.68 -10.67
CA GLU A 214 3.75 -21.65 -9.64
C GLU A 214 3.38 -20.73 -8.46
N ARG A 215 2.38 -19.85 -8.63
CA ARG A 215 1.93 -18.93 -7.59
C ARG A 215 1.20 -19.69 -6.49
N ARG A 216 1.74 -19.66 -5.28
CA ARG A 216 1.13 -20.29 -4.09
C ARG A 216 0.52 -19.24 -3.19
N LEU A 217 -0.71 -18.85 -3.50
CA LEU A 217 -1.46 -17.79 -2.82
C LEU A 217 -2.81 -18.36 -2.31
N PRO A 218 -2.82 -19.24 -1.29
CA PRO A 218 -4.01 -19.93 -0.84
C PRO A 218 -5.12 -18.99 -0.33
N LEU A 219 -4.75 -17.86 0.27
CA LEU A 219 -5.74 -16.87 0.73
C LEU A 219 -6.46 -16.21 -0.44
N CYS A 220 -5.77 -15.95 -1.56
CA CYS A 220 -6.38 -15.38 -2.75
C CYS A 220 -7.38 -16.35 -3.38
N ALA A 221 -7.10 -17.66 -3.37
CA ALA A 221 -8.01 -18.67 -3.88
C ALA A 221 -9.33 -18.77 -3.10
N SER A 222 -9.33 -18.36 -1.82
CA SER A 222 -10.50 -18.35 -0.94
C SER A 222 -11.18 -16.99 -0.79
N THR A 223 -10.62 -15.95 -1.38
CA THR A 223 -11.16 -14.59 -1.31
C THR A 223 -12.38 -14.47 -2.25
N PRO A 224 -13.56 -14.04 -1.77
CA PRO A 224 -14.80 -14.01 -2.56
C PRO A 224 -14.71 -13.14 -3.80
N VAL A 225 -13.93 -12.07 -3.71
CA VAL A 225 -13.67 -11.14 -4.81
C VAL A 225 -12.17 -10.87 -4.89
N GLY A 226 -11.49 -11.67 -5.70
CA GLY A 226 -10.05 -11.52 -5.92
C GLY A 226 -9.69 -10.21 -6.63
N PHE A 227 -10.47 -9.82 -7.64
CA PHE A 227 -10.31 -8.60 -8.41
C PHE A 227 -11.69 -8.03 -8.80
N ASN A 228 -11.93 -6.76 -8.50
CA ASN A 228 -13.15 -6.06 -8.88
C ASN A 228 -12.91 -5.28 -10.19
N ALA A 229 -13.18 -5.94 -11.32
CA ALA A 229 -12.97 -5.37 -12.64
C ALA A 229 -13.81 -4.10 -12.89
N GLU A 230 -15.04 -4.03 -12.34
CA GLU A 230 -15.91 -2.86 -12.49
C GLU A 230 -15.29 -1.62 -11.82
N LEU A 231 -14.76 -1.78 -10.61
CA LEU A 231 -14.07 -0.70 -9.90
C LEU A 231 -12.77 -0.28 -10.61
N TYR A 232 -12.03 -1.27 -11.11
CA TYR A 232 -10.79 -1.02 -11.85
C TYR A 232 -11.08 -0.22 -13.13
N GLU A 233 -12.01 -0.67 -13.95
CA GLU A 233 -12.39 0.01 -15.20
C GLU A 233 -12.92 1.42 -14.94
N TYR A 234 -13.76 1.59 -13.90
CA TYR A 234 -14.30 2.90 -13.52
C TYR A 234 -13.21 3.89 -13.11
N MET A 235 -12.24 3.45 -12.31
CA MET A 235 -11.21 4.35 -11.79
C MET A 235 -10.00 4.47 -12.70
N TRP A 236 -9.54 3.36 -13.28
CA TRP A 236 -8.34 3.32 -14.12
C TRP A 236 -8.68 3.23 -15.60
N GLY A 237 -9.22 2.12 -16.04
CA GLY A 237 -9.51 1.84 -17.45
C GLY A 237 -9.39 0.35 -17.78
N PRO A 238 -9.37 0.02 -19.09
CA PRO A 238 -9.47 -1.37 -19.55
C PRO A 238 -8.18 -2.19 -19.43
N SER A 239 -7.03 -1.57 -19.21
CA SER A 239 -5.73 -2.26 -19.10
C SER A 239 -4.67 -1.38 -18.44
N GLU A 240 -3.52 -1.94 -18.05
CA GLU A 240 -2.41 -1.21 -17.42
C GLU A 240 -1.86 -0.07 -18.30
N PHE A 241 -1.94 -0.18 -19.60
CA PHE A 241 -1.44 0.80 -20.56
C PHE A 241 -2.53 1.70 -21.18
N VAL A 242 -3.78 1.62 -20.71
CA VAL A 242 -4.89 2.49 -21.18
C VAL A 242 -5.67 3.02 -19.97
N SER A 243 -5.47 4.28 -19.64
CA SER A 243 -6.21 4.95 -18.55
C SER A 243 -7.30 5.87 -19.12
N THR A 244 -8.56 5.49 -18.87
CA THR A 244 -9.77 6.25 -19.29
C THR A 244 -10.66 6.61 -18.13
N GLY A 245 -10.38 6.07 -16.95
CA GLY A 245 -11.17 6.23 -15.74
C GLY A 245 -10.97 7.57 -15.02
N THR A 246 -11.46 7.64 -13.79
CA THR A 246 -11.41 8.87 -12.97
C THR A 246 -9.98 9.26 -12.58
N LEU A 247 -9.01 8.33 -12.64
CA LEU A 247 -7.60 8.56 -12.34
C LEU A 247 -6.77 9.07 -13.53
N ARG A 248 -7.35 9.23 -14.74
CA ARG A 248 -6.61 9.59 -15.95
C ARG A 248 -5.77 10.87 -15.82
N ASP A 249 -6.23 11.82 -15.01
CA ASP A 249 -5.56 13.11 -14.80
C ASP A 249 -4.85 13.19 -13.43
N TYR A 250 -4.69 12.05 -12.72
CA TYR A 250 -4.00 12.01 -11.44
C TYR A 250 -2.51 12.28 -11.62
N ASP A 251 -2.02 13.36 -11.00
CA ASP A 251 -0.61 13.75 -11.00
C ASP A 251 -0.23 14.45 -9.71
N ARG A 252 0.79 13.93 -9.01
CA ARG A 252 1.29 14.47 -7.74
C ARG A 252 2.80 14.71 -7.73
N LEU A 253 3.46 14.65 -8.89
CA LEU A 253 4.92 14.80 -8.95
C LEU A 253 5.39 16.12 -8.36
N GLN A 254 4.66 17.21 -8.57
CA GLN A 254 4.99 18.53 -8.02
C GLN A 254 4.88 18.60 -6.48
N ARG A 255 4.20 17.63 -5.86
CA ARG A 255 4.02 17.56 -4.42
C ARG A 255 4.96 16.58 -3.71
N LEU A 256 5.73 15.78 -4.46
CA LEU A 256 6.71 14.85 -3.88
C LEU A 256 7.75 15.55 -2.97
N PRO A 257 8.22 16.78 -3.28
CA PRO A 257 9.13 17.51 -2.38
C PRO A 257 8.54 17.86 -1.00
N GLU A 258 7.22 17.73 -0.79
CA GLU A 258 6.58 17.96 0.51
C GLU A 258 6.77 16.79 1.50
N LEU A 259 7.33 15.67 1.02
CA LEU A 259 7.63 14.51 1.86
C LEU A 259 8.88 14.77 2.70
N ASP A 260 8.71 14.91 4.01
CA ASP A 260 9.75 15.21 5.00
C ASP A 260 10.09 14.02 5.91
N LEU A 261 9.81 12.80 5.46
CA LEU A 261 10.06 11.53 6.16
C LEU A 261 10.94 10.60 5.29
N PRO A 262 11.54 9.54 5.86
CA PRO A 262 12.27 8.56 5.08
C PRO A 262 11.41 7.90 4.00
N VAL A 263 11.86 7.95 2.73
CA VAL A 263 11.16 7.40 1.56
C VAL A 263 12.03 6.35 0.87
N MET A 264 11.42 5.21 0.52
CA MET A 264 11.99 4.24 -0.40
C MET A 264 11.05 4.06 -1.60
N PHE A 265 11.62 4.10 -2.81
CA PHE A 265 10.98 3.61 -4.04
C PHE A 265 11.50 2.19 -4.29
N LEU A 266 10.62 1.20 -4.23
CA LEU A 266 10.91 -0.21 -4.45
C LEU A 266 10.25 -0.62 -5.77
N VAL A 267 11.02 -1.23 -6.68
CA VAL A 267 10.55 -1.51 -8.04
C VAL A 267 11.17 -2.80 -8.56
N GLY A 268 10.44 -3.58 -9.35
CA GLY A 268 11.00 -4.71 -10.08
C GLY A 268 11.91 -4.24 -11.23
N GLU A 269 12.86 -5.06 -11.63
CA GLU A 269 13.73 -4.79 -12.79
C GLU A 269 12.92 -4.61 -14.08
N HIS A 270 11.85 -5.41 -14.22
CA HIS A 270 10.95 -5.45 -15.37
C HIS A 270 9.60 -4.77 -15.10
N ASP A 271 9.51 -3.97 -14.05
CA ASP A 271 8.27 -3.33 -13.61
C ASP A 271 7.76 -2.32 -14.65
N GLU A 272 6.45 -2.31 -14.87
CA GLU A 272 5.78 -1.31 -15.70
C GLU A 272 5.94 0.12 -15.18
N ALA A 273 6.13 0.31 -13.85
CA ALA A 273 6.47 1.59 -13.23
C ALA A 273 7.95 1.99 -13.40
N ARG A 274 8.70 1.26 -14.14
CA ARG A 274 10.10 1.35 -14.61
C ARG A 274 11.13 1.90 -13.59
N PRO A 275 12.26 1.21 -13.41
CA PRO A 275 13.34 1.69 -12.53
C PRO A 275 13.91 3.07 -12.91
N ALA A 276 13.84 3.45 -14.19
CA ALA A 276 14.28 4.77 -14.63
C ALA A 276 13.41 5.87 -14.04
N THR A 277 12.10 5.71 -14.07
CA THR A 277 11.10 6.61 -13.49
C THR A 277 11.26 6.74 -11.99
N MET A 278 11.61 5.65 -11.29
CA MET A 278 11.89 5.71 -9.85
C MET A 278 13.11 6.60 -9.52
N ARG A 279 14.10 6.65 -10.40
CA ARG A 279 15.25 7.57 -10.23
C ARG A 279 14.86 9.04 -10.45
N GLU A 280 13.93 9.30 -11.37
CA GLU A 280 13.35 10.62 -11.57
C GLU A 280 12.58 11.06 -10.30
N TYR A 281 11.75 10.19 -9.73
CA TYR A 281 11.04 10.47 -8.47
C TYR A 281 11.99 10.66 -7.29
N GLN A 282 13.06 9.87 -7.22
CA GLN A 282 14.11 10.05 -6.22
C GLN A 282 14.73 11.45 -6.27
N ALA A 283 14.94 11.99 -7.44
CA ALA A 283 15.48 13.33 -7.60
C ALA A 283 14.54 14.43 -7.05
N LEU A 284 13.22 14.16 -7.00
CA LEU A 284 12.22 15.06 -6.41
C LEU A 284 12.11 14.94 -4.89
N VAL A 285 12.64 13.84 -4.29
CA VAL A 285 12.60 13.58 -2.85
C VAL A 285 14.03 13.41 -2.31
N PRO A 286 14.74 14.47 -1.96
CA PRO A 286 16.12 14.39 -1.46
C PRO A 286 16.22 13.48 -0.23
N GLY A 287 17.21 12.59 -0.23
CA GLY A 287 17.42 11.61 0.85
C GLY A 287 16.60 10.33 0.73
N SER A 288 15.70 10.22 -0.25
CA SER A 288 15.05 8.96 -0.59
C SER A 288 16.01 7.95 -1.23
N ILE A 289 15.62 6.68 -1.23
CA ILE A 289 16.41 5.61 -1.85
C ILE A 289 15.57 4.87 -2.89
N VAL A 290 16.23 4.37 -3.93
CA VAL A 290 15.64 3.44 -4.90
C VAL A 290 16.22 2.05 -4.66
N ARG A 291 15.37 1.03 -4.65
CA ARG A 291 15.73 -0.39 -4.65
C ARG A 291 15.09 -1.07 -5.85
N VAL A 292 15.90 -1.75 -6.62
CA VAL A 292 15.45 -2.56 -7.77
C VAL A 292 15.54 -4.01 -7.37
N ILE A 293 14.46 -4.77 -7.55
CA ILE A 293 14.40 -6.22 -7.32
C ILE A 293 14.71 -6.92 -8.64
N GLU A 294 15.87 -7.56 -8.70
CA GLU A 294 16.34 -8.29 -9.90
C GLU A 294 15.39 -9.43 -10.27
N GLY A 295 15.06 -9.53 -11.55
CA GLY A 295 14.17 -10.56 -12.12
C GLY A 295 12.70 -10.45 -11.73
N ALA A 296 12.29 -9.42 -11.01
CA ALA A 296 10.90 -9.15 -10.70
C ALA A 296 10.26 -8.16 -11.68
N ALA A 297 8.94 -8.24 -11.82
CA ALA A 297 8.11 -7.23 -12.46
C ALA A 297 7.32 -6.44 -11.39
N HIS A 298 6.16 -5.89 -11.76
CA HIS A 298 5.35 -5.02 -10.93
C HIS A 298 4.90 -5.66 -9.61
N VAL A 299 4.48 -6.90 -9.62
CA VAL A 299 4.09 -7.63 -8.41
C VAL A 299 5.32 -8.33 -7.80
N SER A 300 6.31 -7.53 -7.45
CA SER A 300 7.64 -7.99 -7.01
C SER A 300 7.60 -8.85 -5.73
N ASN A 301 6.59 -8.68 -4.87
CA ASN A 301 6.36 -9.53 -3.69
C ASN A 301 5.98 -10.98 -4.06
N VAL A 302 5.43 -11.22 -5.25
CA VAL A 302 5.11 -12.56 -5.76
C VAL A 302 6.28 -13.13 -6.56
N ASP A 303 6.92 -12.30 -7.39
CA ASP A 303 8.01 -12.74 -8.25
C ASP A 303 9.28 -13.08 -7.47
N ARG A 304 9.62 -12.28 -6.45
CA ARG A 304 10.85 -12.40 -5.65
C ARG A 304 10.58 -12.09 -4.17
N PRO A 305 9.79 -12.91 -3.47
CA PRO A 305 9.33 -12.61 -2.10
C PRO A 305 10.49 -12.44 -1.12
N GLU A 306 11.58 -13.20 -1.24
CA GLU A 306 12.72 -13.09 -0.35
C GLU A 306 13.40 -11.72 -0.50
N ALA A 307 13.75 -11.33 -1.74
CA ALA A 307 14.41 -10.04 -2.01
C ALA A 307 13.51 -8.85 -1.68
N PHE A 308 12.20 -8.98 -1.89
CA PHE A 308 11.21 -7.99 -1.49
C PHE A 308 11.21 -7.77 0.03
N ASN A 309 11.15 -8.87 0.81
CA ASN A 309 11.17 -8.80 2.27
C ASN A 309 12.48 -8.23 2.80
N GLU A 310 13.62 -8.66 2.25
CA GLU A 310 14.94 -8.16 2.63
C GLU A 310 15.07 -6.65 2.41
N ALA A 311 14.61 -6.15 1.26
CA ALA A 311 14.64 -4.72 0.94
C ALA A 311 13.79 -3.90 1.93
N LEU A 312 12.56 -4.35 2.22
CA LEU A 312 11.67 -3.70 3.17
C LEU A 312 12.26 -3.72 4.59
N ALA A 313 12.67 -4.88 5.08
CA ALA A 313 13.22 -5.04 6.43
C ALA A 313 14.46 -4.16 6.63
N ALA A 314 15.42 -4.21 5.71
CA ALA A 314 16.64 -3.42 5.78
C ALA A 314 16.36 -1.91 5.79
N PHE A 315 15.40 -1.43 5.00
CA PHE A 315 15.02 -0.04 4.99
C PHE A 315 14.40 0.39 6.33
N MET A 316 13.41 -0.33 6.83
CA MET A 316 12.73 -0.04 8.10
C MET A 316 13.70 -0.04 9.27
N GLU A 317 14.57 -1.05 9.36
CA GLU A 317 15.63 -1.10 10.39
C GLU A 317 16.60 0.09 10.31
N SER A 318 16.92 0.55 9.10
CA SER A 318 17.78 1.72 8.93
C SER A 318 17.14 3.00 9.44
N VAL A 319 15.81 3.10 9.35
CA VAL A 319 15.02 4.22 9.87
C VAL A 319 14.93 4.17 11.40
N GLU A 320 14.71 2.99 11.97
CA GLU A 320 14.57 2.80 13.42
C GLU A 320 15.89 2.99 14.19
N LYS A 321 17.03 2.87 13.53
CA LYS A 321 18.36 3.09 14.13
C LYS A 321 18.79 4.57 14.16
N ARG A 322 18.02 5.46 13.55
CA ARG A 322 18.27 6.93 13.54
C ARG A 322 17.62 7.62 14.72
#